data_85b613fef4a391c03a52c349a9b8c9f9
#
_entry.id   85b613fef4a391c03a52c349a9b8c9f9
#
_cell.length_a   1.000
_cell.length_b   1.000
_cell.length_c   1.000
_cell.angle_alpha   90.00
_cell.angle_beta   90.00
_cell.angle_gamma   90.00
#
_symmetry.space_group_name_H-M   'P 1'
#
loop_
_entity.id
_entity.type
_entity.pdbx_description
1 polymer ?
#
loop_
_entity_poly.entity_id
_entity_poly.type
_entity_poly.pdbx_seq_one_letter_code
_entity_poly.pdbx_strand_id
1 'polypeptide(L)'
;MKRILFFLILSISLSAYSQKSIPNISLSDFEGEKNKIFEVIDKNQITVISLWATWCVPCIKELDAINEVYEDWKDELNFNLLAISVDDSRSVRRAKALVNGKSWPYEIYLDTNQDFKRALGTSFIPQTLIVKDRKILYQHTGYQPGDEDYLFEKLNMYADSN
;
A
#
# COMPACT_ATOMS: atom_id res chain seq x y z
N MET A 1 -48.91 -16.38 -43.23
CA MET A 1 -48.46 -16.64 -41.88
C MET A 1 -47.02 -16.19 -41.78
N LYS A 2 -46.75 -15.00 -41.22
CA LYS A 2 -45.40 -14.40 -41.05
C LYS A 2 -44.84 -14.85 -39.71
N ARG A 3 -43.77 -15.65 -39.73
CA ARG A 3 -43.00 -16.01 -38.53
C ARG A 3 -42.09 -14.83 -38.18
N ILE A 4 -42.40 -14.12 -37.11
CA ILE A 4 -41.56 -13.08 -36.52
C ILE A 4 -40.53 -13.80 -35.63
N LEU A 5 -39.29 -13.81 -36.11
CA LEU A 5 -38.15 -14.32 -35.33
C LEU A 5 -37.69 -13.22 -34.36
N PHE A 6 -38.00 -13.37 -33.08
CA PHE A 6 -37.59 -12.45 -32.02
C PHE A 6 -36.15 -12.81 -31.64
N PHE A 7 -35.16 -12.07 -32.13
CA PHE A 7 -33.77 -12.16 -31.66
C PHE A 7 -33.66 -11.46 -30.30
N LEU A 8 -33.67 -12.26 -29.25
CA LEU A 8 -33.34 -11.78 -27.90
C LEU A 8 -31.80 -11.56 -27.81
N ILE A 9 -31.37 -10.32 -28.02
CA ILE A 9 -29.97 -9.94 -27.81
C ILE A 9 -29.74 -9.84 -26.29
N LEU A 10 -29.18 -10.91 -25.71
CA LEU A 10 -28.73 -10.94 -24.36
C LEU A 10 -27.43 -10.08 -24.25
N SER A 11 -27.59 -8.81 -23.95
CA SER A 11 -26.45 -7.91 -23.67
C SER A 11 -25.81 -8.32 -22.35
N ILE A 12 -24.74 -9.12 -22.43
CA ILE A 12 -23.86 -9.41 -21.30
C ILE A 12 -23.09 -8.13 -20.99
N SER A 13 -23.57 -7.37 -20.00
CA SER A 13 -22.84 -6.25 -19.45
C SER A 13 -21.60 -6.80 -18.73
N LEU A 14 -20.46 -6.86 -19.40
CA LEU A 14 -19.16 -7.05 -18.74
C LEU A 14 -18.93 -5.80 -17.88
N SER A 15 -19.26 -5.88 -16.61
CA SER A 15 -18.80 -4.90 -15.62
C SER A 15 -17.28 -5.07 -15.51
N ALA A 16 -16.54 -4.25 -16.26
CA ALA A 16 -15.12 -4.13 -16.10
C ALA A 16 -14.88 -3.57 -14.68
N TYR A 17 -14.48 -4.43 -13.75
CA TYR A 17 -13.95 -4.00 -12.45
C TYR A 17 -12.68 -3.20 -12.73
N SER A 18 -12.80 -1.88 -12.83
CA SER A 18 -11.65 -0.99 -12.93
C SER A 18 -10.91 -1.03 -11.58
N GLN A 19 -9.83 -1.78 -11.51
CA GLN A 19 -8.96 -1.74 -10.35
C GLN A 19 -8.41 -0.32 -10.17
N LYS A 20 -8.56 0.22 -8.96
CA LYS A 20 -8.10 1.58 -8.64
C LYS A 20 -6.58 1.64 -8.74
N SER A 21 -6.05 2.57 -9.54
CA SER A 21 -4.62 2.84 -9.60
C SER A 21 -4.19 3.69 -8.40
N ILE A 22 -2.96 3.48 -7.91
CA ILE A 22 -2.39 4.39 -6.91
C ILE A 22 -2.11 5.76 -7.53
N PRO A 23 -2.27 6.85 -6.78
CA PRO A 23 -1.97 8.19 -7.26
C PRO A 23 -0.44 8.39 -7.41
N ASN A 24 -0.01 9.01 -8.52
CA ASN A 24 1.41 9.31 -8.76
C ASN A 24 1.79 10.65 -8.12
N ILE A 25 1.95 10.65 -6.82
CA ILE A 25 2.27 11.82 -5.99
C ILE A 25 3.77 11.83 -5.66
N SER A 26 4.33 13.02 -5.49
CA SER A 26 5.71 13.21 -5.06
C SER A 26 5.81 13.06 -3.54
N LEU A 27 6.69 12.17 -3.11
CA LEU A 27 7.05 11.94 -1.71
C LEU A 27 8.48 12.43 -1.50
N SER A 28 8.87 12.69 -0.27
CA SER A 28 10.28 13.01 0.06
C SER A 28 10.87 11.95 0.97
N ASP A 29 12.17 11.72 0.87
CA ASP A 29 12.92 10.95 1.86
C ASP A 29 13.31 11.83 3.07
N PHE A 30 14.12 11.27 3.98
CA PHE A 30 14.64 12.01 5.14
C PHE A 30 15.76 13.00 4.81
N GLU A 31 16.34 12.93 3.63
CA GLU A 31 17.34 13.84 3.08
C GLU A 31 16.72 15.02 2.33
N GLY A 32 15.39 14.92 2.07
CA GLY A 32 14.60 15.96 1.39
C GLY A 32 14.55 15.78 -0.13
N GLU A 33 15.09 14.68 -0.66
CA GLU A 33 14.92 14.33 -2.07
C GLU A 33 13.47 13.97 -2.37
N LYS A 34 12.98 14.44 -3.50
CA LYS A 34 11.59 14.21 -3.93
C LYS A 34 11.54 13.27 -5.11
N ASN A 35 10.83 12.17 -4.91
CA ASN A 35 10.58 11.16 -5.93
C ASN A 35 9.08 10.94 -6.10
N LYS A 36 8.62 10.75 -7.33
CA LYS A 36 7.25 10.31 -7.56
C LYS A 36 7.13 8.83 -7.18
N ILE A 37 6.00 8.46 -6.60
CA ILE A 37 5.81 7.08 -6.14
C ILE A 37 6.02 6.05 -7.27
N PHE A 38 5.71 6.40 -8.53
CA PHE A 38 5.96 5.53 -9.69
C PHE A 38 7.44 5.36 -10.05
N GLU A 39 8.33 6.18 -9.50
CA GLU A 39 9.78 6.07 -9.63
C GLU A 39 10.38 5.22 -8.51
N VAL A 40 9.69 5.17 -7.38
CA VAL A 40 10.09 4.43 -6.18
C VAL A 40 9.66 2.96 -6.26
N ILE A 41 8.44 2.68 -6.70
CA ILE A 41 7.93 1.31 -6.78
C ILE A 41 8.26 0.64 -8.11
N ASP A 42 8.81 -0.58 -8.06
CA ASP A 42 8.94 -1.42 -9.26
C ASP A 42 7.55 -1.93 -9.68
N LYS A 43 7.18 -1.68 -10.93
CA LYS A 43 5.90 -2.14 -11.49
C LYS A 43 5.78 -3.66 -11.59
N ASN A 44 6.92 -4.38 -11.66
CA ASN A 44 6.96 -5.83 -11.80
C ASN A 44 7.01 -6.56 -10.45
N GLN A 45 7.18 -5.81 -9.35
CA GLN A 45 7.26 -6.36 -8.00
C GLN A 45 6.01 -5.98 -7.21
N ILE A 46 5.56 -6.87 -6.33
CA ILE A 46 4.53 -6.53 -5.36
C ILE A 46 5.12 -5.57 -4.34
N THR A 47 4.41 -4.49 -4.07
CA THR A 47 4.77 -3.53 -3.04
C THR A 47 3.65 -3.44 -2.00
N VAL A 48 4.00 -3.65 -0.75
CA VAL A 48 3.15 -3.28 0.39
C VAL A 48 3.40 -1.80 0.67
N ILE A 49 2.34 -1.00 0.75
CA ILE A 49 2.41 0.40 1.17
C ILE A 49 1.66 0.54 2.48
N SER A 50 2.33 0.96 3.55
CA SER A 50 1.69 1.28 4.83
C SER A 50 1.79 2.78 5.12
N LEU A 51 0.63 3.45 5.29
CA LEU A 51 0.55 4.83 5.75
C LEU A 51 0.57 4.85 7.28
N TRP A 52 1.50 5.57 7.85
CA TRP A 52 1.70 5.64 9.29
C TRP A 52 2.04 7.05 9.78
N ALA A 53 2.11 7.24 11.10
CA ALA A 53 2.62 8.47 11.71
C ALA A 53 3.21 8.19 13.10
N THR A 54 4.08 9.08 13.58
CA THR A 54 4.73 8.94 14.90
C THR A 54 3.77 8.99 16.10
N TRP A 55 2.60 9.54 15.94
CA TRP A 55 1.54 9.60 16.93
C TRP A 55 0.52 8.46 16.82
N CYS A 56 0.63 7.61 15.79
CA CYS A 56 -0.29 6.53 15.52
C CYS A 56 0.22 5.22 16.14
N VAL A 57 -0.21 4.92 17.35
CA VAL A 57 0.20 3.70 18.08
C VAL A 57 -0.11 2.41 17.31
N PRO A 58 -1.31 2.19 16.75
CA PRO A 58 -1.57 0.98 15.98
C PRO A 58 -0.71 0.86 14.71
N CYS A 59 -0.34 1.99 14.07
CA CYS A 59 0.57 1.97 12.92
C CYS A 59 1.96 1.45 13.29
N ILE A 60 2.49 1.92 14.44
CA ILE A 60 3.79 1.49 14.93
C ILE A 60 3.76 0.00 15.27
N LYS A 61 2.67 -0.48 15.89
CA LYS A 61 2.50 -1.91 16.19
C LYS A 61 2.44 -2.76 14.93
N GLU A 62 1.73 -2.32 13.88
CA GLU A 62 1.70 -3.00 12.59
C GLU A 62 3.11 -3.13 12.00
N LEU A 63 3.85 -2.02 11.91
CA LEU A 63 5.19 -2.02 11.34
C LEU A 63 6.18 -2.81 12.21
N ASP A 64 6.04 -2.80 13.54
CA ASP A 64 6.84 -3.64 14.43
C ASP A 64 6.55 -5.14 14.21
N ALA A 65 5.29 -5.54 14.13
CA ALA A 65 4.90 -6.93 13.91
C ALA A 65 5.38 -7.44 12.54
N ILE A 66 5.23 -6.63 11.48
CA ILE A 66 5.77 -6.98 10.17
C ILE A 66 7.31 -7.09 10.22
N ASN A 67 7.99 -6.23 11.00
CA ASN A 67 9.45 -6.27 11.13
C ASN A 67 9.95 -7.61 11.69
N GLU A 68 9.21 -8.21 12.61
CA GLU A 68 9.58 -9.49 13.21
C GLU A 68 9.62 -10.65 12.20
N VAL A 69 8.84 -10.56 11.12
CA VAL A 69 8.67 -11.62 10.11
C VAL A 69 9.14 -11.20 8.71
N TYR A 70 9.65 -9.98 8.56
CA TYR A 70 9.92 -9.37 7.25
C TYR A 70 10.94 -10.14 6.41
N GLU A 71 12.04 -10.59 7.01
CA GLU A 71 13.08 -11.34 6.30
C GLU A 71 12.56 -12.71 5.87
N ASP A 72 11.80 -13.40 6.73
CA ASP A 72 11.18 -14.68 6.40
C ASP A 72 10.22 -14.52 5.20
N TRP A 73 9.41 -13.45 5.21
CA TRP A 73 8.51 -13.16 4.08
C TRP A 73 9.26 -12.83 2.79
N LYS A 74 10.40 -12.14 2.89
CA LYS A 74 11.22 -11.84 1.71
C LYS A 74 11.91 -13.06 1.12
N ASP A 75 12.25 -14.03 1.95
CA ASP A 75 12.80 -15.30 1.49
C ASP A 75 11.77 -16.15 0.72
N GLU A 76 10.48 -16.02 1.11
CA GLU A 76 9.40 -16.73 0.45
C GLU A 76 8.83 -15.98 -0.76
N LEU A 77 8.79 -14.64 -0.69
CA LEU A 77 8.10 -13.79 -1.66
C LEU A 77 8.99 -12.64 -2.14
N ASN A 78 9.00 -12.41 -3.44
CA ASN A 78 9.64 -11.23 -4.01
C ASN A 78 8.73 -10.01 -3.89
N PHE A 79 8.73 -9.34 -2.72
CA PHE A 79 7.98 -8.13 -2.47
C PHE A 79 8.85 -7.04 -1.86
N ASN A 80 8.36 -5.80 -1.87
CA ASN A 80 8.95 -4.67 -1.15
C ASN A 80 7.92 -4.05 -0.20
N LEU A 81 8.37 -3.39 0.88
CA LEU A 81 7.54 -2.61 1.77
C LEU A 81 7.99 -1.16 1.76
N LEU A 82 7.03 -0.28 1.48
CA LEU A 82 7.19 1.16 1.49
C LEU A 82 6.34 1.75 2.61
N ALA A 83 6.98 2.24 3.67
CA ALA A 83 6.28 2.88 4.78
C ALA A 83 6.27 4.40 4.58
N ILE A 84 5.06 4.96 4.36
CA ILE A 84 4.89 6.39 4.07
C ILE A 84 4.36 7.10 5.32
N SER A 85 5.19 7.96 5.92
CA SER A 85 4.78 8.78 7.04
C SER A 85 3.90 9.94 6.59
N VAL A 86 2.76 10.13 7.25
CA VAL A 86 1.88 11.29 7.08
C VAL A 86 2.08 12.35 8.16
N ASP A 87 3.20 12.28 8.89
CA ASP A 87 3.62 13.33 9.81
C ASP A 87 3.85 14.65 9.05
N ASP A 88 3.52 15.77 9.68
CA ASP A 88 3.80 17.09 9.11
C ASP A 88 5.31 17.42 9.14
N SER A 89 5.68 18.49 8.44
CA SER A 89 7.09 18.93 8.32
C SER A 89 7.78 19.20 9.67
N ARG A 90 7.04 19.54 10.72
CA ARG A 90 7.59 19.78 12.07
C ARG A 90 7.96 18.49 12.79
N SER A 91 7.34 17.39 12.41
CA SER A 91 7.50 16.07 13.02
C SER A 91 8.53 15.17 12.32
N VAL A 92 9.08 15.56 11.16
CA VAL A 92 10.04 14.76 10.36
C VAL A 92 11.24 14.28 11.20
N ARG A 93 11.83 15.14 12.04
CA ARG A 93 12.96 14.73 12.91
C ARG A 93 12.57 13.65 13.90
N ARG A 94 11.34 13.70 14.42
CA ARG A 94 10.82 12.67 15.33
C ARG A 94 10.57 11.36 14.58
N ALA A 95 10.04 11.44 13.35
CA ALA A 95 9.86 10.27 12.49
C ALA A 95 11.20 9.58 12.19
N LYS A 96 12.24 10.36 11.81
CA LYS A 96 13.60 9.83 11.57
C LYS A 96 14.18 9.17 12.82
N ALA A 97 14.05 9.80 13.97
CA ALA A 97 14.56 9.25 15.25
C ALA A 97 13.82 7.95 15.63
N LEU A 98 12.50 7.87 15.41
CA LEU A 98 11.73 6.68 15.67
C LEU A 98 12.16 5.52 14.76
N VAL A 99 12.23 5.76 13.44
CA VAL A 99 12.66 4.75 12.46
C VAL A 99 14.04 4.19 12.81
N ASN A 100 15.01 5.06 13.13
CA ASN A 100 16.34 4.64 13.53
C ASN A 100 16.32 3.81 14.83
N GLY A 101 15.48 4.19 15.80
CA GLY A 101 15.34 3.46 17.06
C GLY A 101 14.66 2.09 16.91
N LYS A 102 13.80 1.94 15.91
CA LYS A 102 13.10 0.69 15.59
C LYS A 102 13.93 -0.24 14.69
N SER A 103 14.93 0.31 14.01
CA SER A 103 15.74 -0.44 13.02
C SER A 103 14.89 -1.12 11.93
N TRP A 104 13.80 -0.47 11.52
CA TRP A 104 12.96 -0.99 10.44
C TRP A 104 13.73 -1.08 9.12
N PRO A 105 13.71 -2.23 8.44
CA PRO A 105 14.47 -2.45 7.21
C PRO A 105 13.78 -1.89 5.96
N TYR A 106 12.61 -1.25 6.12
CA TYR A 106 11.76 -0.78 5.03
C TYR A 106 12.28 0.52 4.42
N GLU A 107 11.89 0.76 3.17
CA GLU A 107 12.01 2.08 2.58
C GLU A 107 10.99 3.04 3.22
N ILE A 108 11.49 4.19 3.69
CA ILE A 108 10.66 5.20 4.38
C ILE A 108 10.57 6.45 3.52
N TYR A 109 9.32 6.87 3.26
CA TYR A 109 9.04 8.14 2.61
C TYR A 109 8.10 9.00 3.46
N LEU A 110 8.04 10.28 3.12
CA LEU A 110 7.31 11.31 3.86
C LEU A 110 6.27 11.95 2.94
N ASP A 111 5.03 11.96 3.36
CA ASP A 111 3.90 12.66 2.77
C ASP A 111 3.51 13.84 3.68
N THR A 112 4.44 14.78 3.87
CA THR A 112 4.33 15.86 4.87
C THR A 112 3.14 16.79 4.65
N ASN A 113 2.63 16.89 3.44
CA ASN A 113 1.43 17.63 3.07
C ASN A 113 0.18 16.75 3.03
N GLN A 114 0.31 15.43 3.24
CA GLN A 114 -0.75 14.44 3.10
C GLN A 114 -1.41 14.42 1.71
N ASP A 115 -0.64 14.74 0.67
CA ASP A 115 -1.13 14.76 -0.72
C ASP A 115 -1.45 13.35 -1.22
N PHE A 116 -0.59 12.38 -0.92
CA PHE A 116 -0.79 10.98 -1.27
C PHE A 116 -1.98 10.39 -0.51
N LYS A 117 -2.04 10.61 0.81
CA LYS A 117 -3.16 10.18 1.65
C LYS A 117 -4.50 10.72 1.14
N ARG A 118 -4.56 12.03 0.81
CA ARG A 118 -5.78 12.65 0.26
C ARG A 118 -6.16 12.08 -1.10
N ALA A 119 -5.18 11.90 -1.99
CA ALA A 119 -5.42 11.35 -3.33
C ALA A 119 -5.90 9.89 -3.30
N LEU A 120 -5.46 9.10 -2.31
CA LEU A 120 -6.01 7.77 -2.04
C LEU A 120 -7.47 7.82 -1.57
N GLY A 121 -7.91 8.95 -1.03
CA GLY A 121 -9.25 9.11 -0.46
C GLY A 121 -9.41 8.43 0.90
N THR A 122 -8.31 8.21 1.64
CA THR A 122 -8.36 7.65 3.00
C THR A 122 -8.27 8.74 4.06
N SER A 123 -9.06 8.59 5.13
CA SER A 123 -9.04 9.47 6.29
C SER A 123 -8.30 8.85 7.47
N PHE A 124 -8.18 7.54 7.51
CA PHE A 124 -7.66 6.78 8.65
C PHE A 124 -6.28 6.19 8.36
N ILE A 125 -5.51 5.96 9.43
CA ILE A 125 -4.25 5.21 9.46
C ILE A 125 -4.26 4.25 10.67
N PRO A 126 -3.55 3.10 10.61
CA PRO A 126 -2.80 2.64 9.46
C PRO A 126 -3.71 2.36 8.26
N GLN A 127 -3.18 2.61 7.08
CA GLN A 127 -3.80 2.24 5.83
C GLN A 127 -2.80 1.42 5.06
N THR A 128 -3.07 0.13 4.89
CA THR A 128 -2.16 -0.81 4.25
C THR A 128 -2.72 -1.25 2.90
N LEU A 129 -1.88 -1.19 1.88
CA LEU A 129 -2.20 -1.52 0.50
C LEU A 129 -1.26 -2.61 0.00
N ILE A 130 -1.77 -3.51 -0.83
CA ILE A 130 -0.94 -4.34 -1.71
C ILE A 130 -1.09 -3.80 -3.13
N VAL A 131 0.03 -3.50 -3.77
CA VAL A 131 0.09 -2.88 -5.09
C VAL A 131 0.94 -3.73 -6.02
N LYS A 132 0.48 -3.95 -7.24
CA LYS A 132 1.24 -4.55 -8.36
C LYS A 132 0.86 -3.82 -9.64
N ASP A 133 1.81 -3.56 -10.53
CA ASP A 133 1.58 -2.81 -11.77
C ASP A 133 0.80 -1.49 -11.54
N ARG A 134 1.13 -0.79 -10.43
CA ARG A 134 0.50 0.49 -10.03
C ARG A 134 -0.99 0.38 -9.69
N LYS A 135 -1.54 -0.82 -9.58
CA LYS A 135 -2.94 -1.10 -9.21
C LYS A 135 -3.02 -1.55 -7.78
N ILE A 136 -4.03 -1.08 -7.08
CA ILE A 136 -4.35 -1.53 -5.72
C ILE A 136 -5.06 -2.87 -5.85
N LEU A 137 -4.43 -3.94 -5.36
CA LEU A 137 -4.99 -5.29 -5.33
C LEU A 137 -5.73 -5.56 -4.03
N TYR A 138 -5.26 -4.95 -2.93
CA TYR A 138 -5.84 -5.10 -1.60
C TYR A 138 -5.68 -3.80 -0.82
N GLN A 139 -6.62 -3.56 0.09
CA GLN A 139 -6.62 -2.40 0.97
C GLN A 139 -7.21 -2.80 2.32
N HIS A 140 -6.51 -2.45 3.40
CA HIS A 140 -6.94 -2.65 4.78
C HIS A 140 -6.74 -1.38 5.60
N THR A 141 -7.65 -1.11 6.55
CA THR A 141 -7.59 0.07 7.41
C THR A 141 -7.65 -0.36 8.87
N GLY A 142 -6.74 0.15 9.67
CA GLY A 142 -6.57 -0.24 11.06
C GLY A 142 -5.57 -1.39 11.21
N TYR A 143 -5.25 -1.73 12.48
CA TYR A 143 -4.41 -2.86 12.82
C TYR A 143 -4.79 -3.44 14.16
N GLN A 144 -4.90 -4.76 14.20
CA GLN A 144 -4.98 -5.57 15.41
C GLN A 144 -3.92 -6.68 15.33
N PRO A 145 -3.37 -7.15 16.47
CA PRO A 145 -2.41 -8.26 16.48
C PRO A 145 -2.97 -9.49 15.74
N GLY A 146 -2.21 -10.01 14.77
CA GLY A 146 -2.61 -11.09 13.86
C GLY A 146 -3.02 -10.61 12.46
N ASP A 147 -3.24 -9.32 12.25
CA ASP A 147 -3.55 -8.78 10.90
C ASP A 147 -2.33 -8.91 9.97
N GLU A 148 -1.10 -8.99 10.49
CA GLU A 148 0.11 -9.28 9.73
C GLU A 148 0.04 -10.66 9.06
N ASP A 149 -0.44 -11.69 9.73
CA ASP A 149 -0.61 -13.03 9.17
C ASP A 149 -1.59 -13.00 7.99
N TYR A 150 -2.69 -12.26 8.15
CA TYR A 150 -3.66 -12.07 7.09
C TYR A 150 -3.10 -11.29 5.91
N LEU A 151 -2.26 -10.28 6.17
CA LEU A 151 -1.54 -9.55 5.12
C LEU A 151 -0.63 -10.51 4.33
N PHE A 152 0.08 -11.41 4.99
CA PHE A 152 0.91 -12.42 4.35
C PHE A 152 0.11 -13.38 3.46
N GLU A 153 -1.04 -13.86 3.92
CA GLU A 153 -1.94 -14.66 3.10
C GLU A 153 -2.36 -13.92 1.81
N LYS A 154 -2.65 -12.62 1.91
CA LYS A 154 -2.98 -11.80 0.73
C LYS A 154 -1.80 -11.62 -0.20
N LEU A 155 -0.59 -11.40 0.34
CA LEU A 155 0.64 -11.31 -0.46
C LEU A 155 0.86 -12.60 -1.27
N ASN A 156 0.76 -13.78 -0.63
CA ASN A 156 0.86 -15.07 -1.30
C ASN A 156 -0.15 -15.20 -2.44
N MET A 157 -1.41 -14.90 -2.17
CA MET A 157 -2.49 -14.98 -3.17
C MET A 157 -2.18 -14.13 -4.42
N TYR A 158 -1.62 -12.92 -4.24
CA TYR A 158 -1.32 -12.02 -5.36
C TYR A 158 0.07 -12.26 -5.99
N ALA A 159 0.98 -12.93 -5.30
CA ALA A 159 2.25 -13.37 -5.88
C ALA A 159 2.03 -14.47 -6.93
N ASP A 160 1.16 -15.43 -6.63
CA ASP A 160 0.87 -16.58 -7.50
C ASP A 160 -0.03 -16.22 -8.70
N SER A 161 -0.73 -15.08 -8.64
CA SER A 161 -1.59 -14.62 -9.73
C SER A 161 -0.79 -13.89 -10.83
N ASN A 162 -0.11 -14.69 -11.69
CA ASN A 162 0.53 -14.24 -12.94
C ASN A 162 -0.38 -14.43 -14.13
#